data_b145096a8f18e7772c2301020bad63a6
#
_entry.id   b145096a8f18e7772c2301020bad63a6
#
_cell.length_a   1.000
_cell.length_b   1.000
_cell.length_c   1.000
_cell.angle_alpha   90.00
_cell.angle_beta   90.00
_cell.angle_gamma   90.00
#
_symmetry.space_group_name_H-M   'P 1'
#
loop_
_entity.id
_entity.type
_entity.pdbx_description
1 polymer ?
#
loop_
_entity_poly.entity_id
_entity_poly.type
_entity_poly.pdbx_seq_one_letter_code
_entity_poly.pdbx_strand_id
1 'polypeptide(L)'
;MIRIILGAVLGGLMLASCTIINRPPTTPPPKTQLQIREYQTREFDTNDVKLVMKAMLNVLQDDGFVVKNAVMDLGLITATKEIDLGTTSTGSGANSGDDYWGKIFETVFKGSGYGNRSSTNNNTIPRYGKFKQVEASINVSELGRRCKVRANFQAKILDNQGQPMDVYVIEDQKFYQEFFAKVDQGIFIQKQGF
;
A
#
# COMPACT_ATOMS: atom_id res chain seq x y z
N MET A 1 -24.90 -57.77 -49.42
CA MET A 1 -24.17 -57.51 -48.15
C MET A 1 -23.10 -56.43 -48.20
N ILE A 2 -22.75 -55.87 -49.35
CA ILE A 2 -21.71 -54.80 -49.51
C ILE A 2 -22.24 -53.36 -49.30
N ARG A 3 -23.55 -53.14 -49.31
CA ARG A 3 -24.14 -51.78 -49.20
C ARG A 3 -24.32 -51.28 -47.75
N ILE A 4 -24.19 -52.13 -46.76
CA ILE A 4 -24.39 -51.77 -45.35
C ILE A 4 -23.08 -51.34 -44.69
N ILE A 5 -21.94 -51.74 -45.23
CA ILE A 5 -20.61 -51.42 -44.64
C ILE A 5 -20.15 -50.01 -45.03
N LEU A 6 -20.65 -49.43 -46.12
CA LEU A 6 -20.24 -48.10 -46.58
C LEU A 6 -20.91 -46.94 -45.82
N GLY A 7 -22.02 -47.22 -45.09
CA GLY A 7 -22.72 -46.24 -44.27
C GLY A 7 -22.13 -46.02 -42.87
N ALA A 8 -21.35 -46.95 -42.37
CA ALA A 8 -20.79 -46.90 -41.01
C ALA A 8 -19.48 -46.11 -40.88
N VAL A 9 -18.78 -45.86 -42.03
CA VAL A 9 -17.48 -45.18 -42.04
C VAL A 9 -17.65 -43.62 -42.17
N LEU A 10 -18.81 -43.13 -42.64
CA LEU A 10 -19.03 -41.71 -42.84
C LEU A 10 -19.61 -40.97 -41.63
N GLY A 11 -19.97 -41.66 -40.55
CA GLY A 11 -20.58 -41.11 -39.34
C GLY A 11 -19.59 -40.78 -38.17
N GLY A 12 -18.30 -41.09 -38.34
CA GLY A 12 -17.34 -41.04 -37.23
C GLY A 12 -16.47 -39.78 -37.13
N LEU A 13 -16.65 -38.74 -37.94
CA LEU A 13 -15.62 -37.67 -38.07
C LEU A 13 -16.06 -36.27 -37.61
N MET A 14 -17.08 -36.14 -36.76
CA MET A 14 -17.55 -34.81 -36.32
C MET A 14 -17.70 -34.66 -34.80
N LEU A 15 -16.66 -35.02 -34.04
CA LEU A 15 -16.55 -34.60 -32.64
C LEU A 15 -15.19 -33.97 -32.37
N ALA A 16 -14.86 -32.91 -33.12
CA ALA A 16 -13.81 -31.97 -32.69
C ALA A 16 -14.40 -31.08 -31.58
N SER A 17 -14.39 -31.57 -30.37
CA SER A 17 -14.73 -30.79 -29.17
C SER A 17 -13.65 -29.73 -28.96
N CYS A 18 -13.96 -28.47 -29.32
CA CYS A 18 -13.15 -27.31 -28.93
C CYS A 18 -13.21 -27.17 -27.39
N THR A 19 -12.21 -27.69 -26.70
CA THR A 19 -12.00 -27.40 -25.29
C THR A 19 -11.55 -25.94 -25.15
N ILE A 20 -12.47 -25.06 -24.78
CA ILE A 20 -12.12 -23.68 -24.38
C ILE A 20 -11.39 -23.82 -23.03
N ILE A 21 -10.06 -23.73 -23.06
CA ILE A 21 -9.24 -23.64 -21.87
C ILE A 21 -9.45 -22.22 -21.31
N ASN A 22 -10.43 -22.04 -20.44
CA ASN A 22 -10.55 -20.85 -19.61
C ASN A 22 -9.36 -20.87 -18.63
N ARG A 23 -8.22 -20.30 -19.03
CA ARG A 23 -7.16 -19.97 -18.08
C ARG A 23 -7.72 -18.91 -17.14
N PRO A 24 -7.76 -19.19 -15.81
CA PRO A 24 -8.12 -18.13 -14.87
C PRO A 24 -7.15 -16.96 -15.07
N PRO A 25 -7.61 -15.71 -14.96
CA PRO A 25 -6.73 -14.55 -15.07
C PRO A 25 -5.61 -14.69 -14.03
N THR A 26 -4.35 -14.62 -14.48
CA THR A 26 -3.16 -14.76 -13.65
C THR A 26 -2.94 -13.55 -12.72
N THR A 27 -3.70 -12.48 -12.93
CA THR A 27 -3.71 -11.30 -12.06
C THR A 27 -4.98 -11.31 -11.21
N PRO A 28 -4.87 -11.19 -9.88
CA PRO A 28 -6.05 -11.04 -9.03
C PRO A 28 -6.85 -9.81 -9.47
N PRO A 29 -8.18 -9.85 -9.40
CA PRO A 29 -9.01 -8.70 -9.76
C PRO A 29 -8.64 -7.50 -8.90
N PRO A 30 -8.72 -6.26 -9.44
CA PRO A 30 -8.44 -5.06 -8.67
C PRO A 30 -9.38 -4.97 -7.47
N LYS A 31 -8.82 -4.56 -6.31
CA LYS A 31 -9.60 -4.41 -5.07
C LYS A 31 -10.66 -3.33 -5.25
N THR A 32 -11.85 -3.59 -4.71
CA THR A 32 -12.92 -2.59 -4.69
C THR A 32 -12.62 -1.50 -3.66
N GLN A 33 -13.17 -0.29 -3.84
CA GLN A 33 -13.03 0.81 -2.89
C GLN A 33 -13.56 0.44 -1.48
N LEU A 34 -14.55 -0.44 -1.40
CA LEU A 34 -15.08 -0.91 -0.13
C LEU A 34 -14.06 -1.79 0.61
N GLN A 35 -13.43 -2.73 -0.09
CA GLN A 35 -12.37 -3.58 0.45
C GLN A 35 -11.16 -2.75 0.92
N ILE A 36 -10.79 -1.70 0.16
CA ILE A 36 -9.72 -0.78 0.55
C ILE A 36 -10.07 -0.07 1.86
N ARG A 37 -11.29 0.47 1.98
CA ARG A 37 -11.75 1.15 3.20
C ARG A 37 -11.83 0.23 4.41
N GLU A 38 -12.12 -1.05 4.22
CA GLU A 38 -12.22 -2.02 5.30
C GLU A 38 -10.90 -2.15 6.05
N TYR A 39 -9.78 -2.41 5.37
CA TYR A 39 -8.49 -2.53 6.05
C TYR A 39 -7.84 -1.19 6.42
N GLN A 40 -8.25 -0.08 5.80
CA GLN A 40 -7.89 1.28 6.22
C GLN A 40 -8.58 1.72 7.50
N THR A 41 -9.54 0.97 7.99
CA THR A 41 -10.36 1.33 9.15
C THR A 41 -10.21 0.30 10.26
N ARG A 42 -10.01 0.76 11.50
CA ARG A 42 -9.93 -0.07 12.69
C ARG A 42 -10.77 0.53 13.82
N GLU A 43 -11.44 -0.31 14.59
CA GLU A 43 -12.11 0.08 15.82
C GLU A 43 -11.27 -0.35 17.02
N PHE A 44 -11.14 0.55 17.98
CA PHE A 44 -10.41 0.34 19.25
C PHE A 44 -11.41 0.36 20.41
N ASP A 45 -11.23 -0.54 21.35
CA ASP A 45 -12.13 -0.73 22.50
C ASP A 45 -11.83 0.28 23.61
N THR A 46 -11.99 1.55 23.27
CA THR A 46 -11.87 2.72 24.14
C THR A 46 -12.63 3.89 23.52
N ASN A 47 -13.23 4.73 24.34
CA ASN A 47 -13.89 5.97 23.92
C ASN A 47 -12.97 7.20 24.09
N ASP A 48 -11.75 7.02 24.61
CA ASP A 48 -10.79 8.09 24.79
C ASP A 48 -10.06 8.38 23.46
N VAL A 49 -10.58 9.35 22.71
CA VAL A 49 -10.00 9.83 21.45
C VAL A 49 -8.57 10.36 21.65
N LYS A 50 -8.31 11.04 22.79
CA LYS A 50 -6.97 11.61 23.09
C LYS A 50 -5.93 10.52 23.28
N LEU A 51 -6.30 9.45 24.00
CA LEU A 51 -5.44 8.27 24.18
C LEU A 51 -5.09 7.64 22.84
N VAL A 52 -6.09 7.42 21.97
CA VAL A 52 -5.88 6.83 20.65
C VAL A 52 -5.00 7.73 19.78
N MET A 53 -5.27 9.04 19.76
CA MET A 53 -4.46 9.99 19.00
C MET A 53 -3.02 10.04 19.48
N LYS A 54 -2.79 10.00 20.80
CA LYS A 54 -1.44 9.97 21.37
C LYS A 54 -0.69 8.70 20.97
N ALA A 55 -1.35 7.54 21.00
CA ALA A 55 -0.76 6.29 20.52
C ALA A 55 -0.42 6.36 19.02
N MET A 56 -1.32 6.91 18.19
CA MET A 56 -1.06 7.13 16.77
C MET A 56 0.14 8.03 16.51
N LEU A 57 0.24 9.15 17.25
CA LEU A 57 1.36 10.08 17.13
C LEU A 57 2.69 9.39 17.45
N ASN A 58 2.74 8.61 18.54
CA ASN A 58 3.94 7.89 18.93
C ASN A 58 4.34 6.88 17.83
N VAL A 59 3.40 6.06 17.37
CA VAL A 59 3.67 5.08 16.29
C VAL A 59 4.18 5.75 15.02
N LEU A 60 3.57 6.87 14.62
CA LEU A 60 4.05 7.61 13.44
C LEU A 60 5.47 8.14 13.64
N GLN A 61 5.79 8.68 14.83
CA GLN A 61 7.13 9.17 15.14
C GLN A 61 8.15 8.02 15.21
N ASP A 62 7.80 6.89 15.81
CA ASP A 62 8.64 5.70 15.88
C ASP A 62 8.91 5.13 14.47
N ASP A 63 7.94 5.24 13.56
CA ASP A 63 8.09 4.88 12.15
C ASP A 63 8.81 5.97 11.31
N GLY A 64 9.32 7.04 11.95
CA GLY A 64 10.10 8.10 11.31
C GLY A 64 9.28 9.13 10.55
N PHE A 65 7.99 9.28 10.84
CA PHE A 65 7.17 10.36 10.31
C PHE A 65 7.37 11.65 11.09
N VAL A 66 7.39 12.77 10.37
CA VAL A 66 7.30 14.11 10.94
C VAL A 66 5.84 14.53 10.95
N VAL A 67 5.28 14.72 12.15
CA VAL A 67 3.90 15.18 12.30
C VAL A 67 3.81 16.63 11.84
N LYS A 68 2.96 16.89 10.86
CA LYS A 68 2.73 18.24 10.31
C LYS A 68 1.59 18.94 11.05
N ASN A 69 0.53 18.19 11.35
CA ASN A 69 -0.63 18.74 12.03
C ASN A 69 -1.30 17.65 12.88
N ALA A 70 -1.78 18.03 14.06
CA ALA A 70 -2.60 17.19 14.93
C ALA A 70 -3.67 18.05 15.60
N VAL A 71 -4.91 17.90 15.16
CA VAL A 71 -6.07 18.64 15.68
C VAL A 71 -6.90 17.69 16.53
N MET A 72 -6.74 17.78 17.86
CA MET A 72 -7.38 16.88 18.83
C MET A 72 -8.91 16.96 18.77
N ASP A 73 -9.47 18.15 18.62
CA ASP A 73 -10.92 18.36 18.61
C ASP A 73 -11.61 17.74 17.38
N LEU A 74 -10.87 17.66 16.28
CA LEU A 74 -11.38 17.03 15.03
C LEU A 74 -10.92 15.58 14.88
N GLY A 75 -10.05 15.10 15.76
CA GLY A 75 -9.46 13.78 15.64
C GLY A 75 -8.59 13.60 14.40
N LEU A 76 -7.97 14.69 13.88
CA LEU A 76 -7.21 14.68 12.64
C LEU A 76 -5.70 14.71 12.90
N ILE A 77 -4.97 13.82 12.23
CA ILE A 77 -3.51 13.80 12.21
C ILE A 77 -3.04 13.78 10.76
N THR A 78 -2.07 14.63 10.44
CA THR A 78 -1.32 14.57 9.18
C THR A 78 0.16 14.50 9.47
N ALA A 79 0.86 13.59 8.80
CA ALA A 79 2.29 13.39 8.98
C ALA A 79 2.95 13.05 7.64
N THR A 80 4.24 13.32 7.51
CA THR A 80 5.02 13.04 6.30
C THR A 80 6.33 12.35 6.65
N LYS A 81 6.76 11.43 5.80
CA LYS A 81 8.08 10.79 5.85
C LYS A 81 8.75 10.96 4.49
N GLU A 82 10.01 11.36 4.48
CA GLU A 82 10.83 11.44 3.26
C GLU A 82 11.86 10.32 3.25
N ILE A 83 12.04 9.69 2.10
CA ILE A 83 12.99 8.61 1.86
C ILE A 83 13.79 8.98 0.61
N ASP A 84 15.11 9.09 0.75
CA ASP A 84 16.00 9.36 -0.38
C ASP A 84 16.17 8.09 -1.24
N LEU A 85 15.91 8.22 -2.54
CA LEU A 85 16.08 7.14 -3.53
C LEU A 85 17.50 7.10 -4.10
N GLY A 86 18.30 8.15 -3.86
CA GLY A 86 19.66 8.31 -4.39
C GLY A 86 20.71 7.46 -3.72
N THR A 87 20.42 6.81 -2.61
CA THR A 87 21.36 6.00 -1.81
C THR A 87 21.07 4.50 -1.86
N THR A 88 20.68 3.95 -3.00
CA THR A 88 20.85 2.50 -3.22
C THR A 88 22.30 2.17 -3.49
N SER A 89 23.22 2.64 -2.62
CA SER A 89 24.54 2.05 -2.51
C SER A 89 24.37 0.76 -1.70
N THR A 90 24.61 -0.36 -2.34
CA THR A 90 25.01 -1.64 -1.76
C THR A 90 26.02 -1.40 -0.61
N GLY A 91 25.54 -1.22 0.62
CA GLY A 91 26.41 -0.93 1.76
C GLY A 91 25.64 -1.07 3.05
N SER A 92 25.85 -2.20 3.70
CA SER A 92 25.51 -2.55 5.07
C SER A 92 25.40 -1.37 6.04
N GLY A 93 24.20 -1.07 6.48
CA GLY A 93 23.92 -0.14 7.56
C GLY A 93 22.52 -0.42 8.10
N ALA A 94 22.41 -1.45 8.92
CA ALA A 94 21.18 -1.82 9.58
C ALA A 94 20.76 -0.74 10.57
N ASN A 95 19.71 0.03 10.23
CA ASN A 95 18.86 0.70 11.20
C ASN A 95 17.47 0.06 11.14
N SER A 96 17.09 -0.59 12.22
CA SER A 96 15.96 -1.52 12.36
C SER A 96 14.56 -0.91 12.11
N GLY A 97 14.43 0.39 11.86
CA GLY A 97 13.17 1.06 11.53
C GLY A 97 12.93 1.23 10.03
N ASP A 98 14.00 1.35 9.25
CA ASP A 98 13.91 1.62 7.80
C ASP A 98 13.61 0.37 6.97
N ASP A 99 13.91 -0.82 7.49
CA ASP A 99 13.78 -2.08 6.76
C ASP A 99 12.30 -2.44 6.48
N TYR A 100 11.39 -2.07 7.37
CA TYR A 100 9.95 -2.29 7.21
C TYR A 100 9.38 -1.42 6.07
N TRP A 101 9.64 -0.14 6.08
CA TRP A 101 9.20 0.79 5.04
C TRP A 101 9.91 0.52 3.71
N GLY A 102 11.19 0.13 3.75
CA GLY A 102 11.94 -0.29 2.58
C GLY A 102 11.30 -1.51 1.90
N LYS A 103 10.94 -2.54 2.65
CA LYS A 103 10.28 -3.75 2.12
C LYS A 103 8.89 -3.48 1.57
N ILE A 104 8.09 -2.64 2.23
CA ILE A 104 6.77 -2.24 1.73
C ILE A 104 6.94 -1.51 0.40
N PHE A 105 7.88 -0.59 0.33
CA PHE A 105 8.14 0.14 -0.90
C PHE A 105 8.70 -0.75 -2.01
N GLU A 106 9.56 -1.69 -1.70
CA GLU A 106 10.03 -2.67 -2.69
C GLU A 106 8.87 -3.50 -3.24
N THR A 107 7.96 -3.96 -2.38
CA THR A 107 6.82 -4.78 -2.79
C THR A 107 5.80 -4.00 -3.63
N VAL A 108 5.48 -2.77 -3.22
CA VAL A 108 4.51 -1.91 -3.91
C VAL A 108 5.06 -1.36 -5.22
N PHE A 109 6.39 -1.13 -5.30
CA PHE A 109 7.03 -0.47 -6.45
C PHE A 109 7.81 -1.41 -7.37
N LYS A 110 7.96 -2.69 -7.04
CA LYS A 110 8.66 -3.68 -7.88
C LYS A 110 8.01 -3.91 -9.25
N GLY A 111 6.73 -3.53 -9.40
CA GLY A 111 6.00 -3.59 -10.67
C GLY A 111 6.09 -2.33 -11.52
N SER A 112 6.54 -1.22 -10.98
CA SER A 112 6.66 0.05 -11.69
C SER A 112 8.12 0.24 -12.08
N GLY A 113 8.48 -0.21 -13.29
CA GLY A 113 9.84 -0.13 -13.82
C GLY A 113 10.35 1.32 -13.92
N TYR A 114 10.78 1.87 -12.80
CA TYR A 114 11.55 3.11 -12.75
C TYR A 114 13.03 2.86 -13.06
N GLY A 115 13.27 2.12 -14.17
CA GLY A 115 14.55 2.12 -14.85
C GLY A 115 14.62 3.37 -15.71
N ASN A 116 15.52 4.26 -15.33
CA ASN A 116 16.18 5.27 -16.15
C ASN A 116 15.57 5.46 -17.57
N ARG A 117 14.44 6.15 -17.69
CA ARG A 117 14.00 6.70 -18.97
C ARG A 117 14.81 7.95 -19.25
N SER A 118 16.04 7.73 -19.72
CA SER A 118 16.82 8.72 -20.42
C SER A 118 16.05 9.13 -21.67
N SER A 119 15.30 10.23 -21.58
CA SER A 119 14.78 10.91 -22.74
C SER A 119 15.93 11.61 -23.42
N THR A 120 16.42 11.04 -24.51
CA THR A 120 17.44 11.61 -25.37
C THR A 120 16.83 12.76 -26.16
N ASN A 121 16.74 13.94 -25.55
CA ASN A 121 16.60 15.19 -26.27
C ASN A 121 17.57 16.19 -25.68
N ASN A 122 18.48 16.62 -26.55
CA ASN A 122 19.55 17.57 -26.28
C ASN A 122 19.02 18.86 -25.65
N ASN A 123 19.50 19.21 -24.45
CA ASN A 123 19.33 20.42 -23.65
C ASN A 123 18.33 20.40 -22.47
N THR A 124 17.72 19.30 -22.10
CA THR A 124 16.93 19.22 -20.86
C THR A 124 17.72 18.49 -19.77
N ILE A 125 17.83 19.07 -18.58
CA ILE A 125 18.39 18.41 -17.40
C ILE A 125 17.60 17.10 -17.20
N PRO A 126 18.26 15.92 -17.14
CA PRO A 126 17.55 14.65 -17.01
C PRO A 126 16.77 14.64 -15.70
N ARG A 127 15.45 14.40 -15.78
CA ARG A 127 14.58 14.23 -14.63
C ARG A 127 14.62 12.78 -14.16
N TYR A 128 14.96 12.57 -12.90
CA TYR A 128 14.97 11.25 -12.25
C TYR A 128 14.33 11.35 -10.86
N GLY A 129 13.68 10.27 -10.41
CA GLY A 129 13.10 10.21 -9.07
C GLY A 129 14.21 10.26 -8.02
N LYS A 130 14.20 11.28 -7.17
CA LYS A 130 15.21 11.52 -6.14
C LYS A 130 14.69 11.20 -4.74
N PHE A 131 13.48 11.63 -4.45
CA PHE A 131 12.87 11.46 -3.15
C PHE A 131 11.53 10.75 -3.25
N LYS A 132 11.23 9.97 -2.24
CA LYS A 132 9.91 9.41 -2.02
C LYS A 132 9.33 10.06 -0.76
N GLN A 133 8.18 10.71 -0.89
CA GLN A 133 7.45 11.30 0.22
C GLN A 133 6.23 10.45 0.52
N VAL A 134 6.09 10.00 1.77
CA VAL A 134 4.89 9.32 2.25
C VAL A 134 4.09 10.29 3.10
N GLU A 135 2.83 10.46 2.77
CA GLU A 135 1.88 11.23 3.55
C GLU A 135 0.92 10.29 4.27
N ALA A 136 0.77 10.47 5.58
CA ALA A 136 -0.25 9.84 6.39
C ALA A 136 -1.35 10.84 6.70
N SER A 137 -2.60 10.45 6.48
CA SER A 137 -3.79 11.21 6.87
C SER A 137 -4.69 10.30 7.69
N ILE A 138 -4.87 10.64 8.97
CA ILE A 138 -5.57 9.80 9.94
C ILE A 138 -6.74 10.59 10.53
N ASN A 139 -7.89 9.94 10.62
CA ASN A 139 -9.06 10.45 11.28
C ASN A 139 -9.48 9.50 12.41
N VAL A 140 -9.64 10.04 13.62
CA VAL A 140 -10.12 9.34 14.82
C VAL A 140 -11.48 9.91 15.18
N SER A 141 -12.49 9.07 15.23
CA SER A 141 -13.87 9.44 15.56
C SER A 141 -14.36 8.62 16.74
N GLU A 142 -15.07 9.26 17.65
CA GLU A 142 -15.79 8.56 18.71
C GLU A 142 -17.02 7.85 18.16
N LEU A 143 -17.21 6.58 18.55
CA LEU A 143 -18.36 5.76 18.18
C LEU A 143 -18.92 5.07 19.44
N GLY A 144 -19.62 5.84 20.26
CA GLY A 144 -20.19 5.37 21.52
C GLY A 144 -19.09 4.96 22.52
N ARG A 145 -18.91 3.64 22.74
CA ARG A 145 -17.88 3.10 23.65
C ARG A 145 -16.54 2.82 22.97
N ARG A 146 -16.43 3.06 21.68
CA ARG A 146 -15.26 2.76 20.86
C ARG A 146 -14.76 3.98 20.13
N CYS A 147 -13.52 3.96 19.73
CA CYS A 147 -12.98 4.89 18.75
C CYS A 147 -12.83 4.18 17.42
N LYS A 148 -13.31 4.81 16.36
CA LYS A 148 -13.09 4.39 14.99
C LYS A 148 -11.99 5.22 14.37
N VAL A 149 -10.95 4.55 13.90
CA VAL A 149 -9.81 5.17 13.22
C VAL A 149 -9.84 4.81 11.76
N ARG A 150 -9.63 5.80 10.91
CA ARG A 150 -9.36 5.61 9.51
C ARG A 150 -8.01 6.23 9.17
N ALA A 151 -7.11 5.41 8.66
CA ALA A 151 -5.78 5.83 8.22
C ALA A 151 -5.65 5.68 6.70
N ASN A 152 -5.14 6.72 6.03
CA ASN A 152 -4.80 6.69 4.61
C ASN A 152 -3.32 7.03 4.47
N PHE A 153 -2.63 6.25 3.65
CA PHE A 153 -1.24 6.50 3.31
C PHE A 153 -1.12 6.68 1.79
N GLN A 154 -0.40 7.72 1.40
CA GLN A 154 -0.13 8.05 0.02
C GLN A 154 1.36 8.29 -0.17
N ALA A 155 1.93 7.73 -1.22
CA ALA A 155 3.33 7.94 -1.57
C ALA A 155 3.43 8.77 -2.85
N LYS A 156 4.33 9.75 -2.84
CA LYS A 156 4.68 10.58 -4.00
C LYS A 156 6.15 10.35 -4.33
N ILE A 157 6.46 10.22 -5.61
CA ILE A 157 7.84 10.25 -6.09
C ILE A 157 8.10 11.67 -6.57
N LEU A 158 9.13 12.30 -6.00
CA LEU A 158 9.59 13.62 -6.37
C LEU A 158 10.88 13.49 -7.20
N ASP A 159 11.01 14.32 -8.24
CA ASP A 159 12.21 14.37 -9.03
C ASP A 159 13.33 15.16 -8.34
N ASN A 160 14.47 15.26 -9.03
CA ASN A 160 15.64 16.04 -8.59
C ASN A 160 15.37 17.55 -8.48
N GLN A 161 14.22 18.04 -8.95
CA GLN A 161 13.76 19.43 -8.84
C GLN A 161 12.63 19.59 -7.78
N GLY A 162 12.26 18.51 -7.08
CA GLY A 162 11.17 18.52 -6.10
C GLY A 162 9.76 18.48 -6.70
N GLN A 163 9.63 18.21 -8.02
CA GLN A 163 8.33 18.13 -8.67
C GLN A 163 7.80 16.70 -8.59
N PRO A 164 6.49 16.51 -8.38
CA PRO A 164 5.90 15.17 -8.34
C PRO A 164 5.97 14.51 -9.72
N MET A 165 6.52 13.29 -9.76
CA MET A 165 6.56 12.44 -10.94
C MET A 165 5.42 11.44 -10.93
N ASP A 166 5.09 10.91 -9.77
CA ASP A 166 4.03 9.93 -9.61
C ASP A 166 3.42 9.96 -8.20
N VAL A 167 2.17 9.50 -8.08
CA VAL A 167 1.41 9.50 -6.83
C VAL A 167 0.66 8.19 -6.70
N TYR A 168 0.83 7.49 -5.57
CA TYR A 168 0.21 6.19 -5.29
C TYR A 168 -0.50 6.21 -3.96
N VAL A 169 -1.67 5.59 -3.90
CA VAL A 169 -2.31 5.22 -2.65
C VAL A 169 -1.75 3.88 -2.20
N ILE A 170 -1.37 3.75 -0.93
CA ILE A 170 -0.90 2.49 -0.36
C ILE A 170 -2.14 1.63 -0.09
N GLU A 171 -2.28 0.53 -0.85
CA GLU A 171 -3.41 -0.39 -0.79
C GLU A 171 -3.00 -1.79 -0.32
N ASP A 172 -1.91 -1.89 0.42
CA ASP A 172 -1.44 -3.16 0.99
C ASP A 172 -2.13 -3.46 2.31
N GLN A 173 -2.93 -4.53 2.34
CA GLN A 173 -3.66 -4.94 3.53
C GLN A 173 -2.73 -5.31 4.69
N LYS A 174 -1.59 -5.97 4.40
CA LYS A 174 -0.62 -6.37 5.42
C LYS A 174 0.00 -5.16 6.10
N PHE A 175 0.31 -4.12 5.32
CA PHE A 175 0.79 -2.85 5.82
C PHE A 175 -0.16 -2.25 6.87
N TYR A 176 -1.46 -2.15 6.55
CA TYR A 176 -2.45 -1.62 7.49
C TYR A 176 -2.61 -2.48 8.74
N GLN A 177 -2.56 -3.81 8.59
CA GLN A 177 -2.63 -4.73 9.73
C GLN A 177 -1.44 -4.53 10.68
N GLU A 178 -0.22 -4.41 10.17
CA GLU A 178 0.98 -4.19 10.97
C GLU A 178 0.99 -2.80 11.62
N PHE A 179 0.56 -1.77 10.88
CA PHE A 179 0.41 -0.42 11.42
C PHE A 179 -0.57 -0.39 12.60
N PHE A 180 -1.76 -0.93 12.42
CA PHE A 180 -2.77 -0.96 13.48
C PHE A 180 -2.36 -1.87 14.66
N ALA A 181 -1.60 -2.94 14.44
CA ALA A 181 -1.06 -3.76 15.52
C ALA A 181 -0.09 -2.96 16.41
N LYS A 182 0.76 -2.12 15.83
CA LYS A 182 1.63 -1.20 16.60
C LYS A 182 0.80 -0.20 17.42
N VAL A 183 -0.30 0.31 16.84
CA VAL A 183 -1.20 1.22 17.54
C VAL A 183 -1.91 0.54 18.70
N ASP A 184 -2.41 -0.69 18.53
CA ASP A 184 -2.98 -1.50 19.61
C ASP A 184 -1.98 -1.65 20.77
N GLN A 185 -0.72 -1.97 20.45
CA GLN A 185 0.35 -2.05 21.42
C GLN A 185 0.61 -0.71 22.11
N GLY A 186 0.64 0.38 21.37
CA GLY A 186 0.80 1.73 21.89
C GLY A 186 -0.31 2.15 22.85
N ILE A 187 -1.57 1.83 22.52
CA ILE A 187 -2.73 2.07 23.41
C ILE A 187 -2.61 1.25 24.69
N PHE A 188 -2.19 -0.02 24.58
CA PHE A 188 -2.01 -0.88 25.73
C PHE A 188 -0.95 -0.32 26.70
N ILE A 189 0.21 0.08 26.18
CA ILE A 189 1.29 0.68 26.99
C ILE A 189 0.81 1.95 27.70
N GLN A 190 0.10 2.82 27.01
CA GLN A 190 -0.40 4.07 27.58
C GLN A 190 -1.48 3.86 28.65
N LYS A 191 -2.32 2.82 28.53
CA LYS A 191 -3.29 2.45 29.58
C LYS A 191 -2.61 1.96 30.86
N GLN A 192 -1.39 1.44 30.75
CA GLN A 192 -0.62 0.96 31.91
C GLN A 192 0.17 2.08 32.62
N GLY A 193 0.15 3.31 32.10
CA GLY A 193 0.75 4.46 32.76
C GLY A 193 2.28 4.57 32.65
N PHE A 194 2.85 3.92 31.61
CA PHE A 194 4.26 4.11 31.24
C PHE A 194 4.41 5.26 30.25
#